data_8019738b51146dcc10b8d7e4ad92e07d
#
_entry.id   8019738b51146dcc10b8d7e4ad92e07d
#
_cell.length_a   1.000
_cell.length_b   1.000
_cell.length_c   1.000
_cell.angle_alpha   90.00
_cell.angle_beta   90.00
_cell.angle_gamma   90.00
#
_symmetry.space_group_name_H-M   'P 1'
#
loop_
_entity.id
_entity.type
_entity.pdbx_description
1 polymer ?
#
loop_
_entity_poly.entity_id
_entity_poly.type
_entity_poly.pdbx_seq_one_letter_code
_entity_poly.pdbx_strand_id
1 'polypeptide(L)'
;MQITENVRDIMRSPEYVLNSLTEHSENLNYKFERLYRIFFNEEMYYVAYQRIYAKPGNMTAGADGKTIDQMSLNRIEQLITSLKDESYQPQPSKRMYIPKKNGKMRPLGVPAFNDKLLQEVVRMILEAIYERQFEKTSHGFRPLRSCHTALSDIQKTFSGVKWFVEGDIKGFFDNINHEILIGILKERIADERFIRLIRKFLNAGYVEDWNFHNSYSGTPQGGIVSPILANIYLDKLDKFMKEYTEKFDKGKERKRTKQVVSLEGKRHRILKKLKVVKDKSERSELIRQYKAYQKEGLQYSDGDEMDMNYRKLKYVRYADDFLIGIIGSKQDAIIIKEDIKNFLYEKLALTLSDEKTLITHAENAAKFLGYEIFVRKSNDTKRSKYGVLR
;
A
#
# COMPACT_ATOMS: atom_id res chain seq x y z
N MET A 1 -22.14 23.11 -37.43
CA MET A 1 -22.94 22.80 -36.23
C MET A 1 -22.63 21.40 -35.66
N GLN A 2 -22.60 20.35 -36.47
CA GLN A 2 -22.28 18.97 -36.01
C GLN A 2 -20.88 18.77 -35.37
N ILE A 3 -19.85 19.50 -35.86
CA ILE A 3 -18.47 19.40 -35.27
C ILE A 3 -18.39 19.97 -33.84
N THR A 4 -19.16 21.02 -33.55
CA THR A 4 -19.19 21.65 -32.21
C THR A 4 -19.96 20.83 -31.20
N GLU A 5 -20.96 20.06 -31.58
CA GLU A 5 -21.67 19.11 -30.71
C GLU A 5 -20.78 17.92 -30.39
N ASN A 6 -20.13 17.34 -31.37
CA ASN A 6 -19.21 16.20 -31.19
C ASN A 6 -18.02 16.54 -30.22
N VAL A 7 -17.47 17.74 -30.34
CA VAL A 7 -16.40 18.20 -29.45
C VAL A 7 -16.91 18.42 -28.01
N ARG A 8 -18.13 18.96 -27.84
CA ARG A 8 -18.75 19.13 -26.51
C ARG A 8 -19.08 17.80 -25.85
N ASP A 9 -19.51 16.80 -26.61
CA ASP A 9 -19.83 15.46 -26.11
C ASP A 9 -18.54 14.72 -25.73
N ILE A 10 -17.48 14.81 -26.51
CA ILE A 10 -16.15 14.27 -26.17
C ILE A 10 -15.59 14.91 -24.90
N MET A 11 -15.72 16.23 -24.74
CA MET A 11 -15.26 16.96 -23.54
C MET A 11 -16.07 16.63 -22.28
N ARG A 12 -17.25 16.02 -22.40
CA ARG A 12 -18.09 15.58 -21.26
C ARG A 12 -17.93 14.09 -20.96
N SER A 13 -17.33 13.31 -21.84
CA SER A 13 -17.17 11.88 -21.61
C SER A 13 -16.43 11.62 -20.27
N PRO A 14 -16.86 10.64 -19.48
CA PRO A 14 -16.22 10.28 -18.21
C PRO A 14 -14.72 10.00 -18.36
N GLU A 15 -14.33 9.36 -19.45
CA GLU A 15 -12.94 9.06 -19.73
C GLU A 15 -12.10 10.33 -19.91
N TYR A 16 -12.58 11.27 -20.71
CA TYR A 16 -11.89 12.56 -20.90
C TYR A 16 -11.76 13.32 -19.57
N VAL A 17 -12.82 13.39 -18.79
CA VAL A 17 -12.83 14.09 -17.49
C VAL A 17 -11.81 13.44 -16.54
N LEU A 18 -11.81 12.12 -16.40
CA LEU A 18 -10.92 11.41 -15.50
C LEU A 18 -9.46 11.49 -15.96
N ASN A 19 -9.20 11.39 -17.29
CA ASN A 19 -7.86 11.54 -17.84
C ASN A 19 -7.31 12.96 -17.60
N SER A 20 -8.13 14.00 -17.83
CA SER A 20 -7.75 15.38 -17.55
C SER A 20 -7.40 15.58 -16.07
N LEU A 21 -8.17 15.02 -15.12
CA LEU A 21 -7.82 15.05 -13.69
C LEU A 21 -6.48 14.37 -13.42
N THR A 22 -6.24 13.23 -14.07
CA THR A 22 -5.00 12.46 -13.92
C THR A 22 -3.79 13.24 -14.45
N GLU A 23 -3.91 13.90 -15.60
CA GLU A 23 -2.84 14.75 -16.17
C GLU A 23 -2.54 15.95 -15.25
N HIS A 24 -3.55 16.67 -14.79
CA HIS A 24 -3.35 17.78 -13.85
C HIS A 24 -2.77 17.31 -12.51
N SER A 25 -3.02 16.06 -12.11
CA SER A 25 -2.49 15.51 -10.86
C SER A 25 -0.98 15.38 -10.84
N GLU A 26 -0.32 15.31 -12.01
CA GLU A 26 1.15 15.24 -12.11
C GLU A 26 1.85 16.48 -11.53
N ASN A 27 1.21 17.63 -11.62
CA ASN A 27 1.67 18.84 -10.93
C ASN A 27 1.22 18.81 -9.46
N LEU A 28 2.17 18.59 -8.57
CA LEU A 28 1.89 18.49 -7.11
C LEU A 28 1.33 19.79 -6.51
N ASN A 29 1.56 20.93 -7.13
CA ASN A 29 1.06 22.25 -6.68
C ASN A 29 -0.31 22.59 -7.26
N TYR A 30 -0.82 21.78 -8.19
CA TYR A 30 -2.12 22.02 -8.79
C TYR A 30 -3.25 21.82 -7.77
N LYS A 31 -4.14 22.80 -7.66
CA LYS A 31 -5.34 22.75 -6.81
C LYS A 31 -6.56 22.47 -7.68
N PHE A 32 -7.24 21.38 -7.35
CA PHE A 32 -8.45 21.00 -8.05
C PHE A 32 -9.63 21.85 -7.58
N GLU A 33 -10.15 22.64 -8.49
CA GLU A 33 -11.37 23.43 -8.33
C GLU A 33 -12.51 22.82 -9.17
N ARG A 34 -13.73 23.14 -8.84
CA ARG A 34 -14.93 22.77 -9.62
C ARG A 34 -15.16 21.27 -9.80
N LEU A 35 -14.61 20.41 -8.91
CA LEU A 35 -14.83 18.96 -8.94
C LEU A 35 -16.30 18.61 -8.73
N TYR A 36 -17.02 19.40 -7.94
CA TYR A 36 -18.43 19.18 -7.65
C TYR A 36 -19.31 19.22 -8.91
N ARG A 37 -18.93 19.94 -9.96
CA ARG A 37 -19.65 19.98 -11.23
C ARG A 37 -19.65 18.65 -11.98
N ILE A 38 -18.66 17.77 -11.71
CA ILE A 38 -18.60 16.45 -12.33
C ILE A 38 -19.80 15.60 -11.95
N PHE A 39 -20.38 15.83 -10.76
CA PHE A 39 -21.60 15.13 -10.32
C PHE A 39 -22.87 15.50 -11.12
N PHE A 40 -22.82 16.51 -11.96
CA PHE A 40 -23.94 16.89 -12.83
C PHE A 40 -23.91 16.17 -14.19
N ASN A 41 -22.87 15.39 -14.43
CA ASN A 41 -22.72 14.60 -15.64
C ASN A 41 -23.35 13.21 -15.45
N GLU A 42 -24.43 12.92 -16.16
CA GLU A 42 -25.15 11.64 -16.08
C GLU A 42 -24.29 10.44 -16.46
N GLU A 43 -23.40 10.60 -17.45
CA GLU A 43 -22.54 9.51 -17.94
C GLU A 43 -21.59 8.99 -16.86
N MET A 44 -21.18 9.84 -15.89
CA MET A 44 -20.39 9.41 -14.74
C MET A 44 -21.12 8.34 -13.91
N TYR A 45 -22.45 8.43 -13.82
CA TYR A 45 -23.25 7.45 -13.08
C TYR A 45 -23.46 6.16 -13.85
N TYR A 46 -23.48 6.20 -15.19
CA TYR A 46 -23.51 4.98 -16.01
C TYR A 46 -22.21 4.18 -15.83
N VAL A 47 -21.06 4.85 -15.89
CA VAL A 47 -19.76 4.21 -15.63
C VAL A 47 -19.68 3.71 -14.19
N ALA A 48 -20.13 4.49 -13.22
CA ALA A 48 -20.18 4.09 -11.82
C ALA A 48 -21.05 2.84 -11.64
N TYR A 49 -22.23 2.81 -12.24
CA TYR A 49 -23.13 1.66 -12.20
C TYR A 49 -22.48 0.40 -12.79
N GLN A 50 -21.86 0.49 -13.97
CA GLN A 50 -21.13 -0.63 -14.59
C GLN A 50 -20.03 -1.19 -13.66
N ARG A 51 -19.30 -0.31 -12.97
CA ARG A 51 -18.22 -0.72 -12.06
C ARG A 51 -18.70 -1.42 -10.80
N ILE A 52 -19.89 -1.11 -10.30
CA ILE A 52 -20.43 -1.70 -9.08
C ILE A 52 -21.37 -2.87 -9.33
N TYR A 53 -22.05 -2.94 -10.47
CA TYR A 53 -23.08 -3.93 -10.79
C TYR A 53 -22.59 -5.38 -10.68
N ALA A 54 -21.44 -5.68 -11.27
CA ALA A 54 -20.91 -7.04 -11.33
C ALA A 54 -20.19 -7.51 -10.03
N LYS A 55 -20.14 -6.67 -8.99
CA LYS A 55 -19.39 -7.01 -7.77
C LYS A 55 -20.30 -7.66 -6.72
N PRO A 56 -19.96 -8.88 -6.24
CA PRO A 56 -20.64 -9.46 -5.08
C PRO A 56 -20.65 -8.50 -3.89
N GLY A 57 -21.74 -8.47 -3.13
CA GLY A 57 -21.91 -7.57 -1.98
C GLY A 57 -22.55 -6.23 -2.32
N ASN A 58 -22.40 -5.72 -3.55
CA ASN A 58 -23.13 -4.50 -3.95
C ASN A 58 -24.63 -4.72 -4.15
N MET A 59 -25.04 -6.00 -4.37
CA MET A 59 -26.44 -6.42 -4.40
C MET A 59 -27.14 -6.39 -3.02
N THR A 60 -26.37 -6.31 -1.93
CA THR A 60 -26.96 -6.24 -0.58
C THR A 60 -27.66 -4.90 -0.40
N ALA A 61 -28.94 -4.92 0.01
CA ALA A 61 -29.70 -3.71 0.27
C ALA A 61 -29.16 -2.93 1.48
N GLY A 62 -29.11 -1.62 1.35
CA GLY A 62 -28.81 -0.70 2.44
C GLY A 62 -29.98 -0.52 3.42
N ALA A 63 -29.95 0.58 4.18
CA ALA A 63 -31.02 0.92 5.11
C ALA A 63 -32.36 1.22 4.39
N ASP A 64 -32.30 1.65 3.14
CA ASP A 64 -33.46 1.95 2.27
C ASP A 64 -34.16 0.70 1.70
N GLY A 65 -33.63 -0.49 1.96
CA GLY A 65 -34.16 -1.76 1.44
C GLY A 65 -33.98 -1.94 -0.07
N LYS A 66 -33.33 -0.98 -0.78
CA LYS A 66 -33.17 -1.00 -2.23
C LYS A 66 -31.88 -1.68 -2.65
N THR A 67 -31.97 -2.41 -3.78
CA THR A 67 -30.83 -3.06 -4.40
C THR A 67 -30.41 -2.34 -5.68
N ILE A 68 -29.27 -2.75 -6.23
CA ILE A 68 -28.71 -2.19 -7.46
C ILE A 68 -29.60 -2.44 -8.69
N ASP A 69 -30.42 -3.49 -8.67
CA ASP A 69 -31.34 -3.82 -9.77
C ASP A 69 -32.45 -2.77 -9.99
N GLN A 70 -32.66 -1.90 -9.02
CA GLN A 70 -33.65 -0.82 -9.12
C GLN A 70 -33.11 0.45 -9.77
N MET A 71 -32.07 0.32 -10.61
CA MET A 71 -31.49 1.42 -11.37
C MET A 71 -32.50 1.96 -12.40
N SER A 72 -32.59 3.28 -12.52
CA SER A 72 -33.35 3.97 -13.55
C SER A 72 -32.76 5.34 -13.85
N LEU A 73 -33.05 5.87 -15.07
CA LEU A 73 -32.62 7.21 -15.48
C LEU A 73 -33.20 8.29 -14.57
N ASN A 74 -34.51 8.20 -14.27
CA ASN A 74 -35.19 9.13 -13.37
C ASN A 74 -34.50 9.19 -11.98
N ARG A 75 -33.96 8.09 -11.51
CA ARG A 75 -33.22 8.04 -10.24
C ARG A 75 -31.92 8.84 -10.31
N ILE A 76 -31.19 8.78 -11.42
CA ILE A 76 -30.00 9.60 -11.65
C ILE A 76 -30.37 11.07 -11.72
N GLU A 77 -31.41 11.44 -12.46
CA GLU A 77 -31.88 12.81 -12.59
C GLU A 77 -32.26 13.40 -11.22
N GLN A 78 -33.01 12.65 -10.41
CA GLN A 78 -33.36 13.06 -9.04
C GLN A 78 -32.11 13.24 -8.16
N LEU A 79 -31.13 12.35 -8.26
CA LEU A 79 -29.87 12.45 -7.53
C LEU A 79 -29.09 13.69 -7.96
N ILE A 80 -28.98 13.94 -9.26
CA ILE A 80 -28.31 15.13 -9.81
C ILE A 80 -29.03 16.41 -9.38
N THR A 81 -30.35 16.42 -9.38
CA THR A 81 -31.14 17.57 -8.92
C THR A 81 -30.85 17.91 -7.46
N SER A 82 -30.86 16.90 -6.59
CA SER A 82 -30.53 17.08 -5.17
C SER A 82 -29.08 17.48 -4.91
N LEU A 83 -28.15 17.17 -5.84
CA LEU A 83 -26.78 17.63 -5.77
C LEU A 83 -26.63 19.07 -6.28
N LYS A 84 -27.40 19.49 -7.29
CA LYS A 84 -27.38 20.86 -7.80
C LYS A 84 -27.80 21.89 -6.76
N ASP A 85 -28.84 21.59 -6.00
CA ASP A 85 -29.36 22.44 -4.93
C ASP A 85 -28.74 22.16 -3.55
N GLU A 86 -27.79 21.24 -3.47
CA GLU A 86 -27.07 20.78 -2.25
C GLU A 86 -27.99 20.18 -1.17
N SER A 87 -29.26 19.85 -1.48
CA SER A 87 -30.21 19.20 -0.56
C SER A 87 -29.85 17.72 -0.29
N TYR A 88 -29.00 17.10 -1.11
CA TYR A 88 -28.60 15.70 -0.93
C TYR A 88 -28.02 15.44 0.45
N GLN A 89 -28.58 14.43 1.12
CA GLN A 89 -28.09 13.90 2.40
C GLN A 89 -27.86 12.39 2.28
N PRO A 90 -26.63 11.88 2.53
CA PRO A 90 -26.38 10.44 2.60
C PRO A 90 -27.23 9.79 3.68
N GLN A 91 -27.68 8.56 3.41
CA GLN A 91 -28.40 7.79 4.41
C GLN A 91 -27.40 7.08 5.34
N PRO A 92 -27.78 6.80 6.60
CA PRO A 92 -26.98 5.98 7.49
C PRO A 92 -26.73 4.60 6.88
N SER A 93 -25.51 4.09 6.99
CA SER A 93 -25.18 2.75 6.53
C SER A 93 -25.85 1.68 7.39
N LYS A 94 -26.41 0.64 6.78
CA LYS A 94 -26.92 -0.53 7.52
C LYS A 94 -25.75 -1.34 8.06
N ARG A 95 -25.66 -1.53 9.38
CA ARG A 95 -24.63 -2.36 9.99
C ARG A 95 -24.94 -3.84 9.84
N MET A 96 -23.96 -4.60 9.41
CA MET A 96 -23.97 -6.05 9.30
C MET A 96 -22.70 -6.63 9.86
N TYR A 97 -22.74 -7.88 10.35
CA TYR A 97 -21.59 -8.55 10.92
C TYR A 97 -21.14 -9.74 10.09
N ILE A 98 -19.85 -9.81 9.78
CA ILE A 98 -19.23 -10.94 9.07
C ILE A 98 -18.24 -11.63 10.01
N PRO A 99 -18.30 -12.98 10.15
CA PRO A 99 -17.38 -13.71 11.00
C PRO A 99 -15.93 -13.65 10.46
N LYS A 100 -14.98 -13.36 11.34
CA LYS A 100 -13.54 -13.51 11.07
C LYS A 100 -13.08 -14.94 11.32
N LYS A 101 -11.94 -15.34 10.74
CA LYS A 101 -11.34 -16.67 10.96
C LYS A 101 -11.08 -17.01 12.44
N ASN A 102 -10.91 -16.00 13.28
CA ASN A 102 -10.68 -16.16 14.73
C ASN A 102 -11.97 -16.13 15.57
N GLY A 103 -13.14 -16.28 14.97
CA GLY A 103 -14.44 -16.26 15.62
C GLY A 103 -14.98 -14.88 16.01
N LYS A 104 -14.18 -13.81 15.94
CA LYS A 104 -14.66 -12.45 16.18
C LYS A 104 -15.48 -11.95 14.99
N MET A 105 -16.44 -11.10 15.25
CA MET A 105 -17.27 -10.48 14.21
C MET A 105 -16.60 -9.21 13.68
N ARG A 106 -16.73 -8.99 12.35
CA ARG A 106 -16.31 -7.74 11.70
C ARG A 106 -17.57 -6.95 11.36
N PRO A 107 -17.75 -5.73 11.89
CA PRO A 107 -18.83 -4.86 11.48
C PRO A 107 -18.59 -4.35 10.07
N LEU A 108 -19.60 -4.40 9.21
CA LEU A 108 -19.62 -3.79 7.88
C LEU A 108 -20.78 -2.81 7.80
N GLY A 109 -20.56 -1.64 7.22
CA GLY A 109 -21.59 -0.69 6.86
C GLY A 109 -21.99 -0.86 5.40
N VAL A 110 -23.25 -1.16 5.13
CA VAL A 110 -23.81 -1.26 3.78
C VAL A 110 -24.52 0.04 3.45
N PRO A 111 -23.97 0.89 2.55
CA PRO A 111 -24.63 2.14 2.15
C PRO A 111 -25.92 1.89 1.38
N ALA A 112 -26.83 2.86 1.39
CA ALA A 112 -27.99 2.87 0.51
C ALA A 112 -27.57 2.89 -0.97
N PHE A 113 -28.49 2.50 -1.86
CA PHE A 113 -28.13 2.36 -3.28
C PHE A 113 -27.63 3.69 -3.91
N ASN A 114 -28.34 4.81 -3.67
CA ASN A 114 -27.90 6.11 -4.19
C ASN A 114 -26.52 6.51 -3.66
N ASP A 115 -26.26 6.20 -2.38
CA ASP A 115 -24.97 6.47 -1.77
C ASP A 115 -23.87 5.62 -2.38
N LYS A 116 -24.13 4.34 -2.67
CA LYS A 116 -23.15 3.47 -3.38
C LYS A 116 -22.79 4.05 -4.73
N LEU A 117 -23.79 4.49 -5.49
CA LEU A 117 -23.60 5.05 -6.82
C LEU A 117 -22.78 6.35 -6.78
N LEU A 118 -23.15 7.28 -5.90
CA LEU A 118 -22.46 8.55 -5.75
C LEU A 118 -21.04 8.37 -5.16
N GLN A 119 -20.88 7.47 -4.19
CA GLN A 119 -19.56 7.13 -3.65
C GLN A 119 -18.62 6.54 -4.71
N GLU A 120 -19.15 5.78 -5.69
CA GLU A 120 -18.33 5.29 -6.80
C GLU A 120 -17.86 6.44 -7.70
N VAL A 121 -18.71 7.42 -7.99
CA VAL A 121 -18.29 8.63 -8.73
C VAL A 121 -17.21 9.39 -7.96
N VAL A 122 -17.40 9.60 -6.66
CA VAL A 122 -16.36 10.20 -5.79
C VAL A 122 -15.06 9.39 -5.84
N ARG A 123 -15.15 8.06 -5.75
CA ARG A 123 -13.97 7.18 -5.81
C ARG A 123 -13.23 7.33 -7.13
N MET A 124 -13.93 7.40 -8.27
CA MET A 124 -13.32 7.61 -9.58
C MET A 124 -12.55 8.94 -9.64
N ILE A 125 -13.14 10.01 -9.14
CA ILE A 125 -12.51 11.34 -9.09
C ILE A 125 -11.24 11.31 -8.21
N LEU A 126 -11.36 10.77 -7.00
CA LEU A 126 -10.23 10.70 -6.08
C LEU A 126 -9.12 9.78 -6.61
N GLU A 127 -9.47 8.67 -7.24
CA GLU A 127 -8.51 7.76 -7.88
C GLU A 127 -7.74 8.48 -9.00
N ALA A 128 -8.41 9.24 -9.87
CA ALA A 128 -7.76 10.03 -10.90
C ALA A 128 -6.78 11.07 -10.33
N ILE A 129 -7.10 11.66 -9.18
CA ILE A 129 -6.26 12.68 -8.53
C ILE A 129 -5.06 12.07 -7.78
N TYR A 130 -5.25 10.95 -7.07
CA TYR A 130 -4.27 10.48 -6.07
C TYR A 130 -3.49 9.23 -6.50
N GLU A 131 -4.01 8.37 -7.41
CA GLU A 131 -3.39 7.07 -7.70
C GLU A 131 -1.94 7.18 -8.18
N ARG A 132 -1.61 8.17 -9.01
CA ARG A 132 -0.23 8.38 -9.49
C ARG A 132 0.73 8.90 -8.43
N GLN A 133 0.21 9.39 -7.30
CA GLN A 133 1.00 10.01 -6.23
C GLN A 133 1.30 9.04 -5.08
N PHE A 134 0.56 7.94 -5.02
CA PHE A 134 0.81 6.93 -4.01
C PHE A 134 2.16 6.25 -4.21
N GLU A 135 2.88 6.04 -3.13
CA GLU A 135 4.17 5.37 -3.16
C GLU A 135 4.05 3.94 -3.72
N LYS A 136 5.13 3.48 -4.36
CA LYS A 136 5.17 2.14 -4.97
C LYS A 136 5.03 1.02 -3.96
N THR A 137 5.35 1.29 -2.71
CA THR A 137 5.30 0.37 -1.58
C THR A 137 3.89 0.15 -1.01
N SER A 138 2.89 0.93 -1.47
CA SER A 138 1.49 0.79 -1.09
C SER A 138 0.73 -0.08 -2.09
N HIS A 139 0.07 -1.16 -1.64
CA HIS A 139 -0.56 -2.15 -2.51
C HIS A 139 -2.06 -2.36 -2.28
N GLY A 140 -2.60 -2.08 -1.09
CA GLY A 140 -4.00 -2.35 -0.76
C GLY A 140 -4.98 -1.44 -1.49
N PHE A 141 -6.08 -1.99 -2.00
CA PHE A 141 -7.20 -1.26 -2.60
C PHE A 141 -6.85 -0.37 -3.81
N ARG A 142 -5.77 -0.65 -4.49
CA ARG A 142 -5.30 0.11 -5.65
C ARG A 142 -5.50 -0.67 -6.96
N PRO A 143 -5.74 0.02 -8.09
CA PRO A 143 -5.81 -0.62 -9.40
C PRO A 143 -4.53 -1.43 -9.71
N LEU A 144 -4.70 -2.60 -10.32
CA LEU A 144 -3.61 -3.50 -10.73
C LEU A 144 -2.68 -3.96 -9.59
N ARG A 145 -3.08 -3.77 -8.33
CA ARG A 145 -2.35 -4.22 -7.15
C ARG A 145 -3.16 -5.19 -6.32
N SER A 146 -2.48 -6.09 -5.64
CA SER A 146 -3.08 -7.15 -4.83
C SER A 146 -2.15 -7.58 -3.69
N CYS A 147 -2.60 -8.47 -2.83
CA CYS A 147 -1.73 -9.10 -1.83
C CYS A 147 -0.53 -9.81 -2.47
N HIS A 148 -0.72 -10.41 -3.66
CA HIS A 148 0.38 -11.07 -4.38
C HIS A 148 1.42 -10.08 -4.91
N THR A 149 1.02 -8.87 -5.33
CA THR A 149 1.99 -7.84 -5.73
C THR A 149 2.81 -7.36 -4.53
N ALA A 150 2.22 -7.22 -3.34
CA ALA A 150 2.93 -6.89 -2.11
C ALA A 150 3.94 -8.00 -1.72
N LEU A 151 3.51 -9.27 -1.77
CA LEU A 151 4.37 -10.41 -1.48
C LEU A 151 5.51 -10.56 -2.50
N SER A 152 5.24 -10.31 -3.79
CA SER A 152 6.28 -10.29 -4.83
C SER A 152 7.32 -9.19 -4.59
N ASP A 153 6.89 -8.04 -4.11
CA ASP A 153 7.79 -6.93 -3.76
C ASP A 153 8.69 -7.30 -2.57
N ILE A 154 8.11 -7.92 -1.52
CA ILE A 154 8.85 -8.44 -0.39
C ILE A 154 9.89 -9.48 -0.87
N GLN A 155 9.47 -10.45 -1.67
CA GLN A 155 10.37 -11.49 -2.19
C GLN A 155 11.56 -10.91 -2.96
N LYS A 156 11.33 -9.84 -3.74
CA LYS A 156 12.37 -9.21 -4.56
C LYS A 156 13.30 -8.28 -3.77
N THR A 157 12.76 -7.58 -2.77
CA THR A 157 13.46 -6.44 -2.16
C THR A 157 13.95 -6.69 -0.74
N PHE A 158 13.39 -7.66 0.01
CA PHE A 158 13.74 -7.92 1.42
C PHE A 158 14.92 -8.89 1.57
N SER A 159 15.72 -9.09 0.53
CA SER A 159 16.92 -9.92 0.60
C SER A 159 17.91 -9.37 1.64
N GLY A 160 18.42 -10.26 2.50
CA GLY A 160 19.42 -9.92 3.51
C GLY A 160 18.89 -9.17 4.74
N VAL A 161 17.59 -9.01 4.89
CA VAL A 161 16.93 -8.48 6.09
C VAL A 161 17.27 -9.34 7.30
N LYS A 162 17.45 -8.70 8.47
CA LYS A 162 17.75 -9.35 9.75
C LYS A 162 16.57 -9.27 10.72
N TRP A 163 15.80 -8.20 10.67
CA TRP A 163 14.66 -7.98 11.55
C TRP A 163 13.45 -7.56 10.73
N PHE A 164 12.29 -8.09 11.10
CA PHE A 164 11.00 -7.61 10.63
C PHE A 164 10.32 -6.80 11.73
N VAL A 165 9.61 -5.74 11.35
CA VAL A 165 8.59 -5.10 12.16
C VAL A 165 7.26 -5.33 11.46
N GLU A 166 6.41 -6.14 12.10
CA GLU A 166 5.03 -6.41 11.67
C GLU A 166 4.16 -5.30 12.24
N GLY A 167 3.50 -4.50 11.40
CA GLY A 167 2.71 -3.37 11.85
C GLY A 167 1.22 -3.55 11.57
N ASP A 168 0.39 -3.33 12.58
CA ASP A 168 -1.08 -3.33 12.53
C ASP A 168 -1.61 -2.08 13.24
N ILE A 169 -2.46 -1.32 12.57
CA ILE A 169 -3.07 -0.11 13.15
C ILE A 169 -4.37 -0.50 13.84
N LYS A 170 -4.51 -0.17 15.13
CA LYS A 170 -5.66 -0.56 15.94
C LYS A 170 -6.94 0.10 15.42
N GLY A 171 -7.89 -0.73 14.93
CA GLY A 171 -9.21 -0.25 14.50
C GLY A 171 -9.16 0.86 13.46
N PHE A 172 -8.25 0.77 12.49
CA PHE A 172 -7.93 1.84 11.57
C PHE A 172 -9.14 2.55 10.96
N PHE A 173 -10.05 1.79 10.33
CA PHE A 173 -11.23 2.36 9.67
C PHE A 173 -12.19 3.06 10.64
N ASP A 174 -12.23 2.64 11.88
CA ASP A 174 -13.08 3.23 12.91
C ASP A 174 -12.44 4.46 13.58
N ASN A 175 -11.12 4.63 13.45
CA ASN A 175 -10.33 5.67 14.11
C ASN A 175 -9.77 6.74 13.17
N ILE A 176 -10.12 6.75 11.89
CA ILE A 176 -9.73 7.83 10.97
C ILE A 176 -10.30 9.15 11.50
N ASN A 177 -9.43 10.10 11.80
CA ASN A 177 -9.86 11.44 12.22
C ASN A 177 -10.37 12.24 11.01
N HIS A 178 -11.65 12.67 11.07
CA HIS A 178 -12.30 13.38 9.96
C HIS A 178 -11.62 14.71 9.63
N GLU A 179 -11.19 15.48 10.63
CA GLU A 179 -10.55 16.77 10.39
C GLU A 179 -9.18 16.65 9.76
N ILE A 180 -8.40 15.67 10.20
CA ILE A 180 -7.09 15.36 9.58
C ILE A 180 -7.30 14.90 8.14
N LEU A 181 -8.27 13.99 7.88
CA LEU A 181 -8.57 13.52 6.52
C LEU A 181 -8.98 14.69 5.61
N ILE A 182 -9.87 15.55 6.08
CA ILE A 182 -10.31 16.73 5.33
C ILE A 182 -9.14 17.69 5.10
N GLY A 183 -8.27 17.89 6.10
CA GLY A 183 -7.04 18.67 5.95
C GLY A 183 -6.15 18.12 4.82
N ILE A 184 -5.94 16.81 4.79
CA ILE A 184 -5.15 16.14 3.73
C ILE A 184 -5.81 16.32 2.35
N LEU A 185 -7.12 16.17 2.24
CA LEU A 185 -7.84 16.39 0.99
C LEU A 185 -7.71 17.84 0.50
N LYS A 186 -7.80 18.82 1.40
CA LYS A 186 -7.66 20.24 1.09
C LYS A 186 -6.26 20.65 0.63
N GLU A 187 -5.24 19.82 0.85
CA GLU A 187 -3.92 20.04 0.26
C GLU A 187 -3.95 20.03 -1.28
N ARG A 188 -4.90 19.31 -1.88
CA ARG A 188 -5.05 19.16 -3.33
C ARG A 188 -6.38 19.68 -3.87
N ILE A 189 -7.43 19.72 -3.06
CA ILE A 189 -8.80 20.02 -3.47
C ILE A 189 -9.21 21.36 -2.84
N ALA A 190 -9.46 22.35 -3.69
CA ALA A 190 -9.94 23.69 -3.29
C ALA A 190 -11.46 23.84 -3.43
N ASP A 191 -12.17 22.81 -3.93
CA ASP A 191 -13.63 22.82 -4.09
C ASP A 191 -14.33 22.53 -2.75
N GLU A 192 -14.79 23.56 -2.08
CA GLU A 192 -15.49 23.42 -0.78
C GLU A 192 -16.83 22.67 -0.88
N ARG A 193 -17.51 22.68 -2.04
CA ARG A 193 -18.74 21.89 -2.25
C ARG A 193 -18.42 20.39 -2.25
N PHE A 194 -17.33 20.02 -2.92
CA PHE A 194 -16.84 18.64 -2.93
C PHE A 194 -16.42 18.20 -1.52
N ILE A 195 -15.70 19.03 -0.79
CA ILE A 195 -15.28 18.76 0.60
C ILE A 195 -16.49 18.61 1.52
N ARG A 196 -17.52 19.46 1.39
CA ARG A 196 -18.77 19.34 2.17
C ARG A 196 -19.48 18.00 1.89
N LEU A 197 -19.50 17.55 0.64
CA LEU A 197 -20.08 16.24 0.31
C LEU A 197 -19.30 15.09 0.98
N ILE A 198 -17.97 15.13 0.98
CA ILE A 198 -17.16 14.14 1.71
C ILE A 198 -17.49 14.16 3.21
N ARG A 199 -17.60 15.34 3.83
CA ARG A 199 -18.02 15.45 5.25
C ARG A 199 -19.39 14.85 5.49
N LYS A 200 -20.36 15.06 4.59
CA LYS A 200 -21.68 14.44 4.69
C LYS A 200 -21.57 12.91 4.71
N PHE A 201 -20.75 12.29 3.87
CA PHE A 201 -20.52 10.84 3.89
C PHE A 201 -19.85 10.36 5.19
N LEU A 202 -18.86 11.08 5.69
CA LEU A 202 -18.17 10.72 6.93
C LEU A 202 -19.10 10.79 8.15
N ASN A 203 -20.03 11.74 8.16
CA ASN A 203 -20.95 11.99 9.27
C ASN A 203 -22.30 11.27 9.11
N ALA A 204 -22.52 10.48 8.04
CA ALA A 204 -23.81 9.86 7.76
C ALA A 204 -24.28 8.87 8.85
N GLY A 205 -23.36 8.34 9.68
CA GLY A 205 -23.68 7.40 10.73
C GLY A 205 -24.00 6.00 10.22
N TYR A 206 -24.54 5.18 11.12
CA TYR A 206 -25.02 3.85 10.79
C TYR A 206 -26.25 3.47 11.60
N VAL A 207 -27.01 2.52 11.09
CA VAL A 207 -28.16 1.91 11.76
C VAL A 207 -27.82 0.48 12.14
N GLU A 208 -27.99 0.15 13.41
CA GLU A 208 -27.81 -1.18 13.99
C GLU A 208 -29.02 -1.51 14.89
N ASP A 209 -29.64 -2.64 14.67
CA ASP A 209 -30.83 -3.07 15.42
C ASP A 209 -31.92 -1.97 15.52
N TRP A 210 -32.15 -1.28 14.40
CA TRP A 210 -33.10 -0.17 14.25
C TRP A 210 -32.72 1.11 15.03
N ASN A 211 -31.57 1.14 15.70
CA ASN A 211 -31.04 2.31 16.38
C ASN A 211 -30.05 3.08 15.51
N PHE A 212 -30.18 4.39 15.45
CA PHE A 212 -29.25 5.27 14.76
C PHE A 212 -28.06 5.59 15.65
N HIS A 213 -26.86 5.51 15.08
CA HIS A 213 -25.59 5.87 15.72
C HIS A 213 -24.85 6.91 14.90
N ASN A 214 -24.42 7.98 15.54
CA ASN A 214 -23.57 8.98 14.91
C ASN A 214 -22.15 8.44 14.67
N SER A 215 -21.51 8.86 13.57
CA SER A 215 -20.08 8.65 13.30
C SER A 215 -19.32 9.93 13.58
N TYR A 216 -18.55 9.96 14.66
CA TYR A 216 -17.67 11.07 15.00
C TYR A 216 -16.22 10.86 14.49
N SER A 217 -15.87 9.64 14.17
CA SER A 217 -14.61 9.23 13.58
C SER A 217 -14.82 8.02 12.66
N GLY A 218 -13.84 7.74 11.84
CA GLY A 218 -13.83 6.56 10.97
C GLY A 218 -14.57 6.76 9.65
N THR A 219 -14.36 5.79 8.80
CA THR A 219 -15.12 5.61 7.55
C THR A 219 -15.84 4.27 7.64
N PRO A 220 -17.12 4.17 7.22
CA PRO A 220 -17.84 2.90 7.31
C PRO A 220 -17.06 1.78 6.62
N GLN A 221 -16.69 0.71 7.35
CA GLN A 221 -16.13 -0.48 6.72
C GLN A 221 -17.19 -1.07 5.79
N GLY A 222 -16.92 -1.05 4.48
CA GLY A 222 -17.87 -1.48 3.44
C GLY A 222 -18.40 -0.34 2.57
N GLY A 223 -18.15 0.92 2.90
CA GLY A 223 -18.37 2.05 2.00
C GLY A 223 -17.46 1.97 0.77
N ILE A 224 -17.99 2.32 -0.40
CA ILE A 224 -17.23 2.23 -1.68
C ILE A 224 -16.08 3.23 -1.72
N VAL A 225 -16.26 4.40 -1.11
CA VAL A 225 -15.22 5.46 -1.05
C VAL A 225 -14.20 5.22 0.06
N SER A 226 -14.52 4.42 1.10
CA SER A 226 -13.67 4.24 2.27
C SER A 226 -12.25 3.74 1.95
N PRO A 227 -12.04 2.79 1.02
CA PRO A 227 -10.69 2.32 0.68
C PRO A 227 -9.76 3.39 0.09
N ILE A 228 -10.27 4.26 -0.79
CA ILE A 228 -9.45 5.34 -1.37
C ILE A 228 -9.16 6.42 -0.33
N LEU A 229 -10.12 6.78 0.52
CA LEU A 229 -9.90 7.72 1.63
C LEU A 229 -8.86 7.17 2.63
N ALA A 230 -8.90 5.88 2.92
CA ALA A 230 -7.92 5.18 3.73
C ALA A 230 -6.50 5.28 3.14
N ASN A 231 -6.37 5.05 1.84
CA ASN A 231 -5.07 5.19 1.17
C ASN A 231 -4.56 6.64 1.15
N ILE A 232 -5.43 7.62 0.91
CA ILE A 232 -5.08 9.05 0.98
C ILE A 232 -4.59 9.42 2.38
N TYR A 233 -5.24 8.91 3.42
CA TYR A 233 -4.84 9.15 4.81
C TYR A 233 -3.47 8.55 5.14
N LEU A 234 -3.26 7.28 4.77
CA LEU A 234 -2.02 6.54 5.04
C LEU A 234 -0.87 6.86 4.07
N ASP A 235 -1.12 7.59 2.98
CA ASP A 235 -0.06 8.10 2.10
C ASP A 235 0.92 9.00 2.87
N LYS A 236 0.45 9.65 3.93
CA LYS A 236 1.33 10.40 4.85
C LYS A 236 2.34 9.49 5.56
N LEU A 237 1.92 8.29 5.96
CA LEU A 237 2.83 7.28 6.52
C LEU A 237 3.80 6.77 5.44
N ASP A 238 3.32 6.51 4.22
CA ASP A 238 4.17 6.03 3.13
C ASP A 238 5.27 7.03 2.79
N LYS A 239 4.93 8.33 2.74
CA LYS A 239 5.89 9.42 2.52
C LYS A 239 6.89 9.57 3.67
N PHE A 240 6.39 9.50 4.91
CA PHE A 240 7.27 9.47 6.08
C PHE A 240 8.26 8.31 6.02
N MET A 241 7.80 7.11 5.68
CA MET A 241 8.66 5.93 5.55
C MET A 241 9.68 6.03 4.43
N LYS A 242 9.33 6.71 3.33
CA LYS A 242 10.27 7.00 2.24
C LYS A 242 11.41 7.91 2.71
N GLU A 243 11.07 9.03 3.31
CA GLU A 243 12.07 9.97 3.88
C GLU A 243 12.91 9.30 4.97
N TYR A 244 12.27 8.49 5.82
CA TYR A 244 12.95 7.73 6.86
C TYR A 244 13.95 6.74 6.27
N THR A 245 13.55 6.03 5.21
CA THR A 245 14.42 5.10 4.48
C THR A 245 15.65 5.81 3.91
N GLU A 246 15.48 6.98 3.29
CA GLU A 246 16.57 7.77 2.73
C GLU A 246 17.59 8.21 3.80
N LYS A 247 17.12 8.56 5.00
CA LYS A 247 17.96 8.94 6.14
C LYS A 247 18.64 7.75 6.83
N PHE A 248 17.94 6.62 6.88
CA PHE A 248 18.41 5.42 7.56
C PHE A 248 19.44 4.64 6.73
N ASP A 249 19.28 4.60 5.41
CA ASP A 249 20.08 3.81 4.50
C ASP A 249 21.54 4.29 4.48
N LYS A 250 22.48 3.37 4.74
CA LYS A 250 23.93 3.61 4.70
C LYS A 250 24.64 2.55 3.85
N GLY A 251 25.74 2.97 3.22
CA GLY A 251 26.60 2.08 2.45
C GLY A 251 25.96 1.57 1.15
N LYS A 252 26.78 1.27 0.15
CA LYS A 252 26.37 0.63 -1.11
C LYS A 252 26.41 -0.88 -1.00
N GLU A 253 27.47 -1.39 -0.37
CA GLU A 253 27.76 -2.81 -0.20
C GLU A 253 28.27 -3.08 1.22
N ARG A 254 28.03 -4.29 1.73
CA ARG A 254 28.62 -4.74 3.00
C ARG A 254 30.12 -4.89 2.87
N LYS A 255 30.84 -4.57 3.94
CA LYS A 255 32.25 -4.91 4.05
C LYS A 255 32.41 -6.42 3.94
N ARG A 256 33.39 -6.87 3.17
CA ARG A 256 33.65 -8.30 3.01
C ARG A 256 34.27 -8.89 4.26
N THR A 257 33.92 -10.12 4.60
CA THR A 257 34.49 -10.81 5.76
C THR A 257 35.97 -11.04 5.58
N LYS A 258 36.73 -10.91 6.68
CA LYS A 258 38.20 -11.12 6.66
C LYS A 258 38.57 -12.51 6.15
N GLN A 259 37.77 -13.54 6.49
CA GLN A 259 37.97 -14.93 6.06
C GLN A 259 37.89 -15.06 4.56
N VAL A 260 36.83 -14.53 3.94
CA VAL A 260 36.65 -14.61 2.47
C VAL A 260 37.77 -13.87 1.73
N VAL A 261 38.14 -12.67 2.19
CA VAL A 261 39.24 -11.88 1.60
C VAL A 261 40.57 -12.61 1.70
N SER A 262 40.84 -13.25 2.85
CA SER A 262 42.08 -14.08 3.02
C SER A 262 42.12 -15.26 2.06
N LEU A 263 41.01 -16.01 1.97
CA LEU A 263 40.89 -17.17 1.07
C LEU A 263 41.00 -16.79 -0.41
N GLU A 264 40.42 -15.67 -0.79
CA GLU A 264 40.60 -15.14 -2.15
C GLU A 264 42.05 -14.76 -2.45
N GLY A 265 42.75 -14.14 -1.49
CA GLY A 265 44.14 -13.82 -1.60
C GLY A 265 45.01 -15.10 -1.80
N LYS A 266 44.69 -16.20 -1.07
CA LYS A 266 45.34 -17.50 -1.25
C LYS A 266 45.04 -18.06 -2.64
N ARG A 267 43.77 -18.03 -3.08
CA ARG A 267 43.39 -18.51 -4.44
C ARG A 267 44.08 -17.70 -5.55
N HIS A 268 44.16 -16.39 -5.40
CA HIS A 268 44.82 -15.52 -6.37
C HIS A 268 46.34 -15.83 -6.50
N ARG A 269 47.01 -16.11 -5.38
CA ARG A 269 48.41 -16.53 -5.39
C ARG A 269 48.61 -17.87 -6.13
N ILE A 270 47.71 -18.84 -5.91
CA ILE A 270 47.74 -20.12 -6.64
C ILE A 270 47.51 -19.90 -8.15
N LEU A 271 46.57 -19.05 -8.55
CA LEU A 271 46.33 -18.74 -9.96
C LEU A 271 47.56 -18.11 -10.62
N LYS A 272 48.30 -17.26 -9.91
CA LYS A 272 49.58 -16.73 -10.42
C LYS A 272 50.65 -17.85 -10.61
N LYS A 273 50.78 -18.77 -9.65
CA LYS A 273 51.68 -19.89 -9.75
C LYS A 273 51.30 -20.82 -10.92
N LEU A 274 50.02 -21.13 -11.12
CA LEU A 274 49.53 -21.98 -12.20
C LEU A 274 49.83 -21.46 -13.60
N LYS A 275 50.11 -20.14 -13.76
CA LYS A 275 50.54 -19.58 -15.06
C LYS A 275 52.00 -19.90 -15.41
N VAL A 276 52.84 -20.21 -14.43
CA VAL A 276 54.28 -20.37 -14.58
C VAL A 276 54.69 -21.83 -14.49
N VAL A 277 54.00 -22.65 -13.67
CA VAL A 277 54.32 -24.04 -13.40
C VAL A 277 54.06 -24.92 -14.64
N LYS A 278 55.11 -25.62 -15.11
CA LYS A 278 55.06 -26.56 -16.24
C LYS A 278 54.94 -28.01 -15.79
N ASP A 279 55.40 -28.35 -14.58
CA ASP A 279 55.30 -29.71 -14.03
C ASP A 279 53.85 -30.11 -13.80
N LYS A 280 53.47 -31.30 -14.29
CA LYS A 280 52.11 -31.83 -14.22
C LYS A 280 51.70 -32.20 -12.79
N SER A 281 52.62 -32.70 -11.96
CA SER A 281 52.36 -33.13 -10.60
C SER A 281 52.08 -31.89 -9.71
N GLU A 282 52.98 -30.90 -9.75
CA GLU A 282 52.84 -29.66 -9.03
C GLU A 282 51.59 -28.89 -9.46
N ARG A 283 51.28 -28.89 -10.76
CA ARG A 283 50.07 -28.27 -11.30
C ARG A 283 48.79 -28.91 -10.74
N SER A 284 48.76 -30.25 -10.65
CA SER A 284 47.61 -30.97 -10.10
C SER A 284 47.40 -30.66 -8.61
N GLU A 285 48.46 -30.56 -7.82
CA GLU A 285 48.41 -30.20 -6.42
C GLU A 285 47.91 -28.76 -6.22
N LEU A 286 48.38 -27.80 -7.01
CA LEU A 286 47.90 -26.42 -6.97
C LEU A 286 46.40 -26.31 -7.32
N ILE A 287 45.92 -27.10 -8.27
CA ILE A 287 44.50 -27.17 -8.62
C ILE A 287 43.69 -27.74 -7.45
N ARG A 288 44.21 -28.77 -6.76
CA ARG A 288 43.56 -29.34 -5.58
C ARG A 288 43.43 -28.32 -4.45
N GLN A 289 44.50 -27.57 -4.16
CA GLN A 289 44.50 -26.50 -3.15
C GLN A 289 43.55 -25.36 -3.54
N TYR A 290 43.53 -24.97 -4.81
CA TYR A 290 42.61 -23.96 -5.28
C TYR A 290 41.13 -24.35 -5.02
N LYS A 291 40.77 -25.60 -5.36
CA LYS A 291 39.43 -26.13 -5.13
C LYS A 291 39.11 -26.26 -3.64
N ALA A 292 40.09 -26.63 -2.80
CA ALA A 292 39.92 -26.68 -1.36
C ALA A 292 39.59 -25.29 -0.76
N TYR A 293 40.36 -24.25 -1.11
CA TYR A 293 40.07 -22.88 -0.67
C TYR A 293 38.76 -22.32 -1.25
N GLN A 294 38.35 -22.75 -2.45
CA GLN A 294 37.06 -22.41 -3.01
C GLN A 294 35.94 -23.03 -2.17
N LYS A 295 36.05 -24.33 -1.84
CA LYS A 295 35.06 -25.05 -1.02
C LYS A 295 34.98 -24.46 0.40
N GLU A 296 36.11 -24.14 1.00
CA GLU A 296 36.19 -23.49 2.32
C GLU A 296 35.52 -22.11 2.29
N GLY A 297 35.77 -21.31 1.25
CA GLY A 297 35.17 -19.97 1.10
C GLY A 297 33.66 -19.98 1.01
N LEU A 298 33.04 -21.05 0.50
CA LEU A 298 31.59 -21.21 0.42
C LEU A 298 30.92 -21.42 1.81
N GLN A 299 31.71 -21.73 2.85
CA GLN A 299 31.23 -21.89 4.23
C GLN A 299 31.03 -20.53 4.94
N TYR A 300 31.61 -19.46 4.41
CA TYR A 300 31.55 -18.13 4.99
C TYR A 300 30.62 -17.21 4.18
N SER A 301 29.91 -16.32 4.87
CA SER A 301 29.21 -15.22 4.22
C SER A 301 30.22 -14.25 3.60
N ASP A 302 30.00 -13.84 2.36
CA ASP A 302 30.87 -12.88 1.67
C ASP A 302 30.83 -11.49 2.36
N GLY A 303 29.63 -11.03 2.74
CA GLY A 303 29.45 -9.77 3.44
C GLY A 303 29.46 -9.95 4.96
N ASP A 304 30.11 -9.04 5.67
CA ASP A 304 30.08 -8.97 7.12
C ASP A 304 28.64 -8.64 7.60
N GLU A 305 28.02 -9.60 8.29
CA GLU A 305 26.66 -9.43 8.80
C GLU A 305 26.56 -8.38 9.92
N MET A 306 27.69 -8.07 10.56
CA MET A 306 27.81 -7.08 11.66
C MET A 306 28.33 -5.74 11.19
N ASP A 307 28.39 -5.49 9.87
CA ASP A 307 28.87 -4.22 9.33
C ASP A 307 27.95 -3.05 9.71
N MET A 308 28.36 -2.26 10.68
CA MET A 308 27.66 -1.07 11.16
C MET A 308 27.52 0.05 10.12
N ASN A 309 28.31 -0.01 9.04
CA ASN A 309 28.26 0.99 7.96
C ASN A 309 27.33 0.58 6.81
N TYR A 310 26.70 -0.61 6.90
CA TYR A 310 25.72 -1.06 5.94
C TYR A 310 24.38 -1.29 6.62
N ARG A 311 23.46 -0.34 6.43
CA ARG A 311 22.10 -0.42 6.96
C ARG A 311 21.10 -0.14 5.85
N LYS A 312 20.01 -0.91 5.79
CA LYS A 312 18.94 -0.76 4.82
C LYS A 312 17.58 -0.96 5.47
N LEU A 313 16.64 -0.15 5.06
CA LEU A 313 15.25 -0.27 5.43
C LEU A 313 14.41 -0.58 4.19
N LYS A 314 13.49 -1.53 4.33
CA LYS A 314 12.52 -1.92 3.32
C LYS A 314 11.13 -1.80 3.92
N TYR A 315 10.18 -1.30 3.17
CA TYR A 315 8.81 -1.05 3.62
C TYR A 315 7.81 -1.48 2.57
N VAL A 316 6.77 -2.17 2.98
CA VAL A 316 5.62 -2.54 2.15
C VAL A 316 4.35 -2.40 2.98
N ARG A 317 3.31 -1.79 2.43
CA ARG A 317 2.00 -1.63 3.06
C ARG A 317 0.87 -2.22 2.21
N TYR A 318 -0.08 -2.84 2.88
CA TYR A 318 -1.34 -3.28 2.29
C TYR A 318 -2.50 -2.84 3.18
N ALA A 319 -3.22 -1.79 2.79
CA ALA A 319 -4.22 -1.12 3.63
C ALA A 319 -3.61 -0.64 4.96
N ASP A 320 -4.11 -1.12 6.09
CA ASP A 320 -3.62 -0.85 7.45
C ASP A 320 -2.49 -1.79 7.91
N ASP A 321 -2.28 -2.92 7.23
CA ASP A 321 -1.17 -3.82 7.51
C ASP A 321 0.11 -3.36 6.81
N PHE A 322 1.25 -3.35 7.50
CA PHE A 322 2.55 -3.07 6.89
C PHE A 322 3.66 -3.98 7.42
N LEU A 323 4.66 -4.22 6.60
CA LEU A 323 5.85 -4.96 6.95
C LEU A 323 7.10 -4.14 6.67
N ILE A 324 7.98 -4.05 7.67
CA ILE A 324 9.28 -3.40 7.53
C ILE A 324 10.36 -4.45 7.66
N GLY A 325 11.31 -4.45 6.72
CA GLY A 325 12.50 -5.28 6.76
C GLY A 325 13.73 -4.43 7.03
N ILE A 326 14.52 -4.80 8.02
CA ILE A 326 15.67 -4.01 8.49
C ILE A 326 16.94 -4.83 8.34
N ILE A 327 17.91 -4.27 7.63
CA ILE A 327 19.31 -4.68 7.67
C ILE A 327 19.99 -3.73 8.66
N GLY A 328 20.16 -4.21 9.88
CA GLY A 328 20.67 -3.44 11.00
C GLY A 328 20.58 -4.22 12.31
N SER A 329 20.74 -3.53 13.43
CA SER A 329 20.65 -4.11 14.78
C SER A 329 19.18 -4.28 15.22
N LYS A 330 18.96 -5.08 16.28
CA LYS A 330 17.66 -5.15 16.96
C LYS A 330 17.25 -3.79 17.53
N GLN A 331 18.22 -3.02 17.99
CA GLN A 331 17.98 -1.69 18.53
C GLN A 331 17.45 -0.74 17.45
N ASP A 332 17.96 -0.82 16.20
CA ASP A 332 17.41 -0.07 15.08
C ASP A 332 15.93 -0.41 14.87
N ALA A 333 15.55 -1.70 14.95
CA ALA A 333 14.16 -2.12 14.80
C ALA A 333 13.24 -1.56 15.91
N ILE A 334 13.74 -1.48 17.15
CA ILE A 334 13.00 -0.90 18.27
C ILE A 334 12.80 0.60 18.06
N ILE A 335 13.85 1.32 17.67
CA ILE A 335 13.77 2.76 17.40
C ILE A 335 12.79 3.05 16.27
N ILE A 336 12.90 2.33 15.14
CA ILE A 336 12.00 2.49 14.00
C ILE A 336 10.54 2.26 14.39
N LYS A 337 10.26 1.20 15.17
CA LYS A 337 8.91 0.93 15.67
C LYS A 337 8.37 2.10 16.50
N GLU A 338 9.17 2.65 17.39
CA GLU A 338 8.74 3.76 18.24
C GLU A 338 8.55 5.06 17.46
N ASP A 339 9.43 5.36 16.51
CA ASP A 339 9.30 6.54 15.65
C ASP A 339 8.03 6.49 14.78
N ILE A 340 7.66 5.30 14.28
CA ILE A 340 6.40 5.10 13.54
C ILE A 340 5.20 5.27 14.48
N LYS A 341 5.25 4.72 15.69
CA LYS A 341 4.20 4.88 16.69
C LYS A 341 3.94 6.35 17.00
N ASN A 342 5.02 7.11 17.23
CA ASN A 342 4.94 8.54 17.49
C ASN A 342 4.39 9.31 16.28
N PHE A 343 4.85 9.02 15.07
CA PHE A 343 4.34 9.64 13.85
C PHE A 343 2.85 9.38 13.67
N LEU A 344 2.39 8.14 13.82
CA LEU A 344 0.99 7.77 13.69
C LEU A 344 0.13 8.50 14.73
N TYR A 345 0.60 8.57 15.97
CA TYR A 345 -0.12 9.23 17.06
C TYR A 345 -0.20 10.75 16.83
N GLU A 346 0.92 11.40 16.60
CA GLU A 346 1.01 12.88 16.55
C GLU A 346 0.43 13.46 15.24
N LYS A 347 0.66 12.79 14.11
CA LYS A 347 0.29 13.32 12.78
C LYS A 347 -1.02 12.79 12.25
N LEU A 348 -1.39 11.58 12.64
CA LEU A 348 -2.56 10.90 12.11
C LEU A 348 -3.58 10.52 13.18
N ALA A 349 -3.35 10.86 14.46
CA ALA A 349 -4.22 10.47 15.58
C ALA A 349 -4.57 8.96 15.56
N LEU A 350 -3.63 8.12 15.14
CA LEU A 350 -3.76 6.67 15.06
C LEU A 350 -2.86 5.97 16.08
N THR A 351 -3.27 4.80 16.51
CA THR A 351 -2.52 4.00 17.49
C THR A 351 -2.10 2.66 16.89
N LEU A 352 -0.82 2.29 17.04
CA LEU A 352 -0.37 0.93 16.72
C LEU A 352 -0.99 -0.09 17.69
N SER A 353 -1.29 -1.27 17.19
CA SER A 353 -1.69 -2.40 18.01
C SER A 353 -0.44 -3.01 18.68
N ASP A 354 -0.21 -2.74 19.95
CA ASP A 354 0.98 -3.27 20.68
C ASP A 354 1.02 -4.80 20.65
N GLU A 355 -0.14 -5.47 20.72
CA GLU A 355 -0.26 -6.94 20.68
C GLU A 355 0.13 -7.55 19.33
N LYS A 356 -0.07 -6.83 18.22
CA LYS A 356 0.15 -7.34 16.87
C LYS A 356 1.40 -6.73 16.21
N THR A 357 1.92 -5.62 16.75
CA THR A 357 3.12 -5.00 16.22
C THR A 357 4.35 -5.64 16.84
N LEU A 358 4.86 -6.68 16.17
CA LEU A 358 5.95 -7.51 16.67
C LEU A 358 7.28 -7.15 15.99
N ILE A 359 8.38 -7.41 16.72
CA ILE A 359 9.74 -7.37 16.16
C ILE A 359 10.21 -8.82 16.08
N THR A 360 10.32 -9.34 14.85
CA THR A 360 10.63 -10.75 14.59
C THR A 360 11.99 -10.87 13.90
N HIS A 361 12.87 -11.77 14.40
CA HIS A 361 14.13 -12.06 13.71
C HIS A 361 13.85 -12.73 12.36
N ALA A 362 14.60 -12.38 11.31
CA ALA A 362 14.30 -12.79 9.95
C ALA A 362 14.40 -14.31 9.69
N GLU A 363 15.03 -15.08 10.56
CA GLU A 363 15.03 -16.55 10.53
C GLU A 363 13.72 -17.14 11.08
N ASN A 364 12.98 -16.37 11.87
CA ASN A 364 11.65 -16.71 12.34
C ASN A 364 10.59 -16.16 11.39
N ALA A 365 9.41 -16.77 11.38
CA ALA A 365 8.33 -16.37 10.50
C ALA A 365 7.60 -15.12 11.02
N ALA A 366 7.72 -14.01 10.30
CA ALA A 366 6.85 -12.85 10.46
C ALA A 366 5.53 -13.10 9.70
N LYS A 367 4.42 -12.60 10.23
CA LYS A 367 3.09 -12.78 9.61
C LYS A 367 2.69 -11.55 8.82
N PHE A 368 2.39 -11.71 7.54
CA PHE A 368 1.91 -10.63 6.69
C PHE A 368 0.88 -11.14 5.68
N LEU A 369 -0.31 -10.55 5.64
CA LEU A 369 -1.42 -10.89 4.74
C LEU A 369 -1.82 -12.38 4.76
N GLY A 370 -1.67 -13.04 5.90
CA GLY A 370 -1.97 -14.47 6.05
C GLY A 370 -0.87 -15.42 5.59
N TYR A 371 0.31 -14.88 5.25
CA TYR A 371 1.51 -15.63 4.88
C TYR A 371 2.58 -15.50 5.96
N GLU A 372 3.46 -16.49 6.01
CA GLU A 372 4.67 -16.49 6.84
C GLU A 372 5.87 -16.04 6.00
N ILE A 373 6.52 -14.97 6.45
CA ILE A 373 7.66 -14.33 5.76
C ILE A 373 8.91 -14.56 6.58
N PHE A 374 9.92 -15.21 5.99
CA PHE A 374 11.22 -15.41 6.62
C PHE A 374 12.35 -15.38 5.58
N VAL A 375 13.56 -15.09 6.02
CA VAL A 375 14.76 -15.12 5.17
C VAL A 375 15.45 -16.46 5.33
N ARG A 376 15.34 -17.30 4.32
CA ARG A 376 16.03 -18.59 4.30
C ARG A 376 17.52 -18.39 4.00
N LYS A 377 18.35 -18.87 4.89
CA LYS A 377 19.78 -19.08 4.60
C LYS A 377 19.91 -20.43 3.90
N SER A 378 20.43 -20.46 2.70
CA SER A 378 20.75 -21.70 1.98
C SER A 378 22.26 -21.74 1.75
N ASN A 379 22.87 -22.85 2.16
CA ASN A 379 24.26 -23.14 1.82
C ASN A 379 24.38 -23.86 0.46
N ASP A 380 23.27 -23.99 -0.28
CA ASP A 380 23.27 -24.57 -1.60
C ASP A 380 24.05 -23.68 -2.56
N THR A 381 25.13 -24.23 -3.10
CA THR A 381 25.92 -23.55 -4.12
C THR A 381 25.13 -23.49 -5.41
N LYS A 382 24.81 -22.31 -5.88
CA LYS A 382 24.19 -22.09 -7.20
C LYS A 382 25.27 -21.63 -8.18
N ARG A 383 25.25 -22.20 -9.39
CA ARG A 383 26.04 -21.65 -10.49
C ARG A 383 25.34 -20.39 -11.02
N SER A 384 26.10 -19.30 -11.10
CA SER A 384 25.63 -18.12 -11.82
C SER A 384 25.46 -18.43 -13.32
N LYS A 385 24.79 -17.55 -14.07
CA LYS A 385 24.69 -17.65 -15.54
C LYS A 385 26.06 -17.70 -16.25
N TYR A 386 27.14 -17.35 -15.57
CA TYR A 386 28.51 -17.41 -16.06
C TYR A 386 29.28 -18.63 -15.53
N GLY A 387 28.59 -19.64 -14.97
CA GLY A 387 29.22 -20.87 -14.46
C GLY A 387 30.00 -20.72 -13.13
N VAL A 388 29.98 -19.53 -12.52
CA VAL A 388 30.65 -19.28 -11.23
C VAL A 388 29.77 -19.81 -10.09
N LEU A 389 30.36 -20.64 -9.22
CA LEU A 389 29.73 -21.10 -7.98
C LEU A 389 29.62 -19.89 -7.01
N ARG A 390 28.42 -19.65 -6.51
CA ARG A 390 28.09 -18.64 -5.48
C ARG A 390 27.33 -19.29 -4.35
#